data_b5ec90b973cb020b9d0d7e7d7e90cd4f
#
_entry.id   b5ec90b973cb020b9d0d7e7d7e90cd4f
#
_cell.length_a   1.000
_cell.length_b   1.000
_cell.length_c   1.000
_cell.angle_alpha   90.00
_cell.angle_beta   90.00
_cell.angle_gamma   90.00
#
_symmetry.space_group_name_H-M   'P 1'
#
loop_
_entity.id
_entity.type
_entity.pdbx_description
1 polymer ?
#
loop_
_entity_poly.entity_id
_entity_poly.type
_entity_poly.pdbx_seq_one_letter_code
_entity_poly.pdbx_strand_id
1 'polypeptide(L)'
;LPILVTMIFSFNSSKSLTRFTGFSLRWYGELINNMEISKAVYVSVTVAILATVISTVLGTITAIGLSKSRKVLKEMVLTINNFPILNPEIVTAIGLMLLFSSLGMTKGYLTMLLAHIAFCTPYVITSVYPKVRSLDPNLANAAMDLGATPYQALTKVIVPMIKEGIFAGALLAFTMSFDDFVISYFVSGNGVKNISIVVYNMTKRINPTINALSTIVIVVIVLVLLFANLIMPKLQASTVKKMDPKKRRIVAVITAAAVVLVLGKWTIVSQGNHVLRVYNAGEYMDLSLLDKFEKQYNCTVVYETFESNEMMYTKLASGETYDVLVPSDYMIERLIKEEYLQALDWKKIPNSKNLLPEVQNKDYDPGNRYSCPYFWGTVGILYDKNVVSQEDLDK
;
A
#
# COMPACT_ATOMS: atom_id res chain seq x y z
N LEU A 1 9.11 15.39 19.00
CA LEU A 1 9.56 14.44 20.03
C LEU A 1 9.33 12.96 19.62
N PRO A 2 8.13 12.51 19.18
CA PRO A 2 7.88 11.11 18.83
C PRO A 2 8.87 10.56 17.80
N ILE A 3 9.14 11.29 16.72
CA ILE A 3 10.09 10.88 15.66
C ILE A 3 11.49 10.59 16.22
N LEU A 4 12.01 11.47 17.09
CA LEU A 4 13.32 11.29 17.71
C LEU A 4 13.34 10.05 18.61
N VAL A 5 12.27 9.80 19.35
CA VAL A 5 12.13 8.60 20.18
C VAL A 5 12.15 7.35 19.30
N THR A 6 11.39 7.31 18.22
CA THR A 6 11.39 6.20 17.24
C THR A 6 12.79 5.95 16.69
N MET A 7 13.52 7.02 16.30
CA MET A 7 14.89 6.92 15.80
C MET A 7 15.87 6.37 16.87
N ILE A 8 15.77 6.82 18.13
CA ILE A 8 16.61 6.31 19.22
C ILE A 8 16.31 4.83 19.48
N PHE A 9 15.01 4.47 19.57
CA PHE A 9 14.62 3.09 19.85
C PHE A 9 14.84 2.13 18.67
N SER A 10 15.10 2.63 17.46
CA SER A 10 15.56 1.80 16.34
C SER A 10 16.91 1.13 16.58
N PHE A 11 17.71 1.70 17.47
CA PHE A 11 19.01 1.16 17.89
C PHE A 11 18.96 0.38 19.21
N ASN A 12 17.78 0.17 19.79
CA ASN A 12 17.65 -0.56 21.05
C ASN A 12 17.96 -2.05 20.85
N SER A 13 18.73 -2.65 21.76
CA SER A 13 19.09 -4.07 21.69
C SER A 13 17.93 -5.01 22.03
N SER A 14 16.96 -4.55 22.81
CA SER A 14 15.76 -5.32 23.18
C SER A 14 14.51 -4.91 22.39
N LYS A 15 13.45 -5.76 22.47
CA LYS A 15 12.13 -5.45 21.87
C LYS A 15 11.33 -4.40 22.64
N SER A 16 11.84 -3.87 23.76
CA SER A 16 11.14 -2.85 24.55
C SER A 16 11.05 -1.52 23.80
N LEU A 17 9.85 -0.93 23.78
CA LEU A 17 9.62 0.41 23.25
C LEU A 17 9.67 1.51 24.33
N THR A 18 9.85 1.13 25.60
CA THR A 18 9.83 2.06 26.74
C THR A 18 11.16 2.12 27.48
N ARG A 19 11.98 1.07 27.40
CA ARG A 19 13.26 0.99 28.09
C ARG A 19 14.40 0.75 27.11
N PHE A 20 15.33 1.67 27.04
CA PHE A 20 16.56 1.51 26.25
C PHE A 20 17.57 0.62 27.01
N THR A 21 17.95 -0.52 26.43
CA THR A 21 18.79 -1.53 27.09
C THR A 21 20.21 -1.59 26.55
N GLY A 22 20.49 -0.96 25.42
CA GLY A 22 21.80 -0.90 24.79
C GLY A 22 21.71 -0.63 23.29
N PHE A 23 22.86 -0.30 22.68
CA PHE A 23 22.95 -0.01 21.25
C PHE A 23 23.11 -1.29 20.44
N SER A 24 22.32 -1.45 19.37
CA SER A 24 22.41 -2.56 18.43
C SER A 24 21.91 -2.17 17.04
N LEU A 25 22.52 -2.72 15.99
CA LEU A 25 22.07 -2.61 14.59
C LEU A 25 21.26 -3.83 14.14
N ARG A 26 20.90 -4.71 15.05
CA ARG A 26 20.19 -5.97 14.76
C ARG A 26 18.95 -5.77 13.92
N TRP A 27 18.11 -4.79 14.25
CA TRP A 27 16.85 -4.53 13.57
C TRP A 27 17.02 -4.07 12.12
N TYR A 28 18.13 -3.39 11.81
CA TYR A 28 18.48 -3.03 10.43
C TYR A 28 18.89 -4.27 9.62
N GLY A 29 19.63 -5.21 10.24
CA GLY A 29 19.95 -6.49 9.62
C GLY A 29 18.69 -7.34 9.36
N GLU A 30 17.81 -7.45 10.34
CA GLU A 30 16.52 -8.14 10.19
C GLU A 30 15.63 -7.48 9.11
N LEU A 31 15.62 -6.15 9.03
CA LEU A 31 14.88 -5.39 8.01
C LEU A 31 15.36 -5.73 6.59
N ILE A 32 16.68 -5.68 6.37
CA ILE A 32 17.28 -5.92 5.04
C ILE A 32 17.06 -7.36 4.58
N ASN A 33 17.07 -8.31 5.49
CA ASN A 33 16.87 -9.72 5.20
C ASN A 33 15.40 -10.13 5.13
N ASN A 34 14.47 -9.21 5.46
CA ASN A 34 13.05 -9.51 5.41
C ASN A 34 12.51 -9.36 3.98
N MET A 35 12.21 -10.50 3.37
CA MET A 35 11.69 -10.57 1.99
C MET A 35 10.33 -9.87 1.83
N GLU A 36 9.46 -9.92 2.83
CA GLU A 36 8.14 -9.29 2.78
C GLU A 36 8.26 -7.76 2.72
N ILE A 37 9.08 -7.19 3.62
CA ILE A 37 9.32 -5.74 3.62
C ILE A 37 9.95 -5.29 2.31
N SER A 38 10.93 -6.03 1.88
CA SER A 38 11.63 -5.76 0.64
C SER A 38 10.68 -5.76 -0.58
N LYS A 39 9.80 -6.77 -0.73
CA LYS A 39 8.76 -6.82 -1.77
C LYS A 39 7.79 -5.64 -1.65
N ALA A 40 7.37 -5.29 -0.43
CA ALA A 40 6.46 -4.18 -0.18
C ALA A 40 7.06 -2.83 -0.57
N VAL A 41 8.35 -2.59 -0.29
CA VAL A 41 9.07 -1.39 -0.75
C VAL A 41 9.08 -1.32 -2.27
N TYR A 42 9.37 -2.44 -2.94
CA TYR A 42 9.33 -2.51 -4.40
C TYR A 42 7.94 -2.14 -4.96
N VAL A 43 6.88 -2.75 -4.43
CA VAL A 43 5.49 -2.47 -4.84
C VAL A 43 5.16 -1.00 -4.62
N SER A 44 5.43 -0.45 -3.42
CA SER A 44 5.17 0.97 -3.12
C SER A 44 5.87 1.90 -4.09
N VAL A 45 7.17 1.70 -4.30
CA VAL A 45 7.97 2.60 -5.17
C VAL A 45 7.52 2.51 -6.63
N THR A 46 7.29 1.29 -7.14
CA THR A 46 6.90 1.12 -8.55
C THR A 46 5.49 1.62 -8.81
N VAL A 47 4.53 1.33 -7.92
CA VAL A 47 3.16 1.84 -8.05
C VAL A 47 3.15 3.36 -7.94
N ALA A 48 3.85 3.94 -6.95
CA ALA A 48 3.90 5.39 -6.77
C ALA A 48 4.52 6.10 -7.99
N ILE A 49 5.62 5.60 -8.54
CA ILE A 49 6.25 6.18 -9.73
C ILE A 49 5.33 6.06 -10.95
N LEU A 50 4.80 4.88 -11.24
CA LEU A 50 3.95 4.66 -12.40
C LEU A 50 2.64 5.45 -12.30
N ALA A 51 1.98 5.41 -11.14
CA ALA A 51 0.77 6.18 -10.90
C ALA A 51 1.03 7.69 -11.05
N THR A 52 2.14 8.20 -10.49
CA THR A 52 2.54 9.60 -10.63
C THR A 52 2.75 10.00 -12.09
N VAL A 53 3.51 9.23 -12.84
CA VAL A 53 3.79 9.55 -14.24
C VAL A 53 2.51 9.57 -15.07
N ILE A 54 1.69 8.52 -14.94
CA ILE A 54 0.46 8.37 -15.72
C ILE A 54 -0.56 9.44 -15.32
N SER A 55 -0.82 9.65 -14.02
CA SER A 55 -1.77 10.65 -13.54
C SER A 55 -1.29 12.08 -13.83
N THR A 56 0.03 12.35 -13.83
CA THR A 56 0.57 13.66 -14.22
C THR A 56 0.30 13.94 -15.69
N VAL A 57 0.51 12.97 -16.56
CA VAL A 57 0.21 13.12 -17.99
C VAL A 57 -1.30 13.32 -18.21
N LEU A 58 -2.13 12.43 -17.66
CA LEU A 58 -3.58 12.49 -17.79
C LEU A 58 -4.15 13.79 -17.20
N GLY A 59 -3.75 14.14 -15.99
CA GLY A 59 -4.21 15.35 -15.30
C GLY A 59 -3.79 16.64 -16.01
N THR A 60 -2.57 16.67 -16.55
CA THR A 60 -2.10 17.83 -17.33
C THR A 60 -2.87 17.99 -18.63
N ILE A 61 -3.07 16.92 -19.40
CA ILE A 61 -3.85 16.94 -20.63
C ILE A 61 -5.29 17.38 -20.33
N THR A 62 -5.91 16.82 -19.28
CA THR A 62 -7.26 17.18 -18.85
C THR A 62 -7.34 18.65 -18.46
N ALA A 63 -6.39 19.17 -17.65
CA ALA A 63 -6.36 20.57 -17.22
C ALA A 63 -6.25 21.54 -18.42
N ILE A 64 -5.41 21.22 -19.40
CA ILE A 64 -5.27 22.02 -20.63
C ILE A 64 -6.56 21.94 -21.46
N GLY A 65 -7.14 20.75 -21.63
CA GLY A 65 -8.40 20.55 -22.35
C GLY A 65 -9.56 21.34 -21.72
N LEU A 66 -9.67 21.33 -20.39
CA LEU A 66 -10.69 22.07 -19.64
C LEU A 66 -10.57 23.59 -19.83
N SER A 67 -9.37 24.12 -20.01
CA SER A 67 -9.18 25.56 -20.26
C SER A 67 -9.85 26.03 -21.56
N LYS A 68 -9.93 25.16 -22.55
CA LYS A 68 -10.55 25.40 -23.88
C LYS A 68 -12.00 24.92 -23.97
N SER A 69 -12.51 24.24 -22.96
CA SER A 69 -13.85 23.65 -22.97
C SER A 69 -14.97 24.64 -22.69
N ARG A 70 -16.19 24.34 -23.15
CA ARG A 70 -17.41 25.09 -22.84
C ARG A 70 -17.66 25.12 -21.33
N LYS A 71 -18.23 26.20 -20.81
CA LYS A 71 -18.47 26.42 -19.38
C LYS A 71 -19.16 25.24 -18.70
N VAL A 72 -20.24 24.72 -19.28
CA VAL A 72 -21.02 23.60 -18.71
C VAL A 72 -20.15 22.34 -18.55
N LEU A 73 -19.45 21.93 -19.61
CA LEU A 73 -18.58 20.76 -19.57
C LEU A 73 -17.44 20.93 -18.55
N LYS A 74 -16.86 22.12 -18.50
CA LYS A 74 -15.81 22.48 -17.56
C LYS A 74 -16.28 22.35 -16.11
N GLU A 75 -17.42 22.94 -15.76
CA GLU A 75 -17.99 22.89 -14.41
C GLU A 75 -18.35 21.45 -14.01
N MET A 76 -18.95 20.70 -14.93
CA MET A 76 -19.29 19.30 -14.70
C MET A 76 -18.06 18.45 -14.41
N VAL A 77 -17.00 18.55 -15.23
CA VAL A 77 -15.77 17.77 -15.04
C VAL A 77 -15.07 18.18 -13.76
N LEU A 78 -14.98 19.46 -13.43
CA LEU A 78 -14.38 19.92 -12.17
C LEU A 78 -15.19 19.46 -10.95
N THR A 79 -16.50 19.43 -11.02
CA THR A 79 -17.35 18.91 -9.94
C THR A 79 -17.10 17.41 -9.74
N ILE A 80 -17.10 16.62 -10.82
CA ILE A 80 -16.78 15.18 -10.77
C ILE A 80 -15.35 14.95 -10.24
N ASN A 81 -14.40 15.77 -10.69
CA ASN A 81 -13.00 15.69 -10.23
C ASN A 81 -12.85 15.93 -8.73
N ASN A 82 -13.67 16.77 -8.14
CA ASN A 82 -13.62 17.06 -6.70
C ASN A 82 -14.28 15.96 -5.86
N PHE A 83 -15.08 15.09 -6.46
CA PHE A 83 -15.81 14.06 -5.73
C PHE A 83 -14.88 13.09 -4.95
N PRO A 84 -13.83 12.50 -5.56
CA PRO A 84 -12.89 11.65 -4.83
C PRO A 84 -12.09 12.40 -3.73
N ILE A 85 -11.86 13.72 -3.93
CA ILE A 85 -11.12 14.55 -2.95
C ILE A 85 -11.96 14.81 -1.69
N LEU A 86 -13.27 14.93 -1.85
CA LEU A 86 -14.20 15.24 -0.75
C LEU A 86 -14.72 13.99 -0.04
N ASN A 87 -14.71 12.84 -0.71
CA ASN A 87 -15.17 11.59 -0.12
C ASN A 87 -14.15 11.00 0.86
N PRO A 88 -14.62 10.32 1.94
CA PRO A 88 -13.75 9.49 2.75
C PRO A 88 -13.04 8.44 1.89
N GLU A 89 -11.73 8.26 2.08
CA GLU A 89 -10.91 7.33 1.30
C GLU A 89 -11.46 5.90 1.28
N ILE A 90 -12.03 5.45 2.41
CA ILE A 90 -12.61 4.11 2.53
C ILE A 90 -13.80 3.90 1.58
N VAL A 91 -14.62 4.92 1.33
CA VAL A 91 -15.76 4.84 0.40
C VAL A 91 -15.24 4.69 -1.04
N THR A 92 -14.23 5.45 -1.39
CA THR A 92 -13.55 5.35 -2.69
C THR A 92 -12.90 3.98 -2.86
N ALA A 93 -12.23 3.48 -1.83
CA ALA A 93 -11.56 2.17 -1.83
C ALA A 93 -12.55 1.01 -2.05
N ILE A 94 -13.67 1.01 -1.29
CA ILE A 94 -14.71 -0.01 -1.44
C ILE A 94 -15.38 0.11 -2.82
N GLY A 95 -15.66 1.31 -3.30
CA GLY A 95 -16.21 1.54 -4.63
C GLY A 95 -15.32 0.98 -5.74
N LEU A 96 -14.02 1.22 -5.68
CA LEU A 96 -13.04 0.66 -6.64
C LEU A 96 -12.93 -0.86 -6.51
N MET A 97 -12.92 -1.39 -5.29
CA MET A 97 -12.92 -2.82 -5.04
C MET A 97 -14.13 -3.51 -5.72
N LEU A 98 -15.34 -2.96 -5.52
CA LEU A 98 -16.56 -3.49 -6.12
C LEU A 98 -16.55 -3.35 -7.65
N LEU A 99 -16.06 -2.24 -8.17
CA LEU A 99 -15.89 -2.02 -9.61
C LEU A 99 -14.99 -3.09 -10.23
N PHE A 100 -13.80 -3.31 -9.67
CA PHE A 100 -12.86 -4.31 -10.18
C PHE A 100 -13.44 -5.73 -10.09
N SER A 101 -14.16 -6.04 -9.01
CA SER A 101 -14.85 -7.33 -8.85
C SER A 101 -15.97 -7.50 -9.89
N SER A 102 -16.77 -6.47 -10.16
CA SER A 102 -17.85 -6.53 -11.17
C SER A 102 -17.33 -6.68 -12.60
N LEU A 103 -16.12 -6.17 -12.86
CA LEU A 103 -15.42 -6.34 -14.14
C LEU A 103 -14.69 -7.70 -14.26
N GLY A 104 -14.78 -8.57 -13.24
CA GLY A 104 -14.08 -9.85 -13.22
C GLY A 104 -12.56 -9.73 -13.15
N MET A 105 -12.03 -8.58 -12.73
CA MET A 105 -10.59 -8.37 -12.61
C MET A 105 -10.06 -9.06 -11.35
N THR A 106 -9.04 -9.89 -11.52
CA THR A 106 -8.29 -10.42 -10.36
C THR A 106 -7.53 -9.30 -9.69
N LYS A 107 -7.76 -9.13 -8.37
CA LYS A 107 -7.08 -8.11 -7.58
C LYS A 107 -5.60 -8.41 -7.47
N GLY A 108 -4.77 -7.38 -7.48
CA GLY A 108 -3.32 -7.50 -7.45
C GLY A 108 -2.62 -6.20 -7.79
N TYR A 109 -1.42 -6.30 -8.33
CA TYR A 109 -0.61 -5.14 -8.70
C TYR A 109 -1.31 -4.21 -9.71
N LEU A 110 -1.98 -4.76 -10.72
CA LEU A 110 -2.64 -3.97 -11.76
C LEU A 110 -3.82 -3.18 -11.21
N THR A 111 -4.68 -3.81 -10.39
CA THR A 111 -5.82 -3.13 -9.76
C THR A 111 -5.36 -2.05 -8.78
N MET A 112 -4.27 -2.30 -8.03
CA MET A 112 -3.64 -1.27 -7.19
C MET A 112 -3.15 -0.10 -8.03
N LEU A 113 -2.42 -0.35 -9.12
CA LEU A 113 -1.92 0.71 -10.00
C LEU A 113 -3.07 1.53 -10.62
N LEU A 114 -4.11 0.89 -11.13
CA LEU A 114 -5.27 1.58 -11.71
C LEU A 114 -6.02 2.43 -10.68
N ALA A 115 -6.18 1.91 -9.47
CA ALA A 115 -6.80 2.65 -8.36
C ALA A 115 -5.99 3.89 -7.99
N HIS A 116 -4.67 3.76 -7.90
CA HIS A 116 -3.79 4.89 -7.60
C HIS A 116 -3.79 5.94 -8.72
N ILE A 117 -3.84 5.53 -10.00
CA ILE A 117 -4.00 6.46 -11.11
C ILE A 117 -5.32 7.22 -11.00
N ALA A 118 -6.43 6.52 -10.75
CA ALA A 118 -7.75 7.13 -10.61
C ALA A 118 -7.82 8.11 -9.44
N PHE A 119 -7.23 7.75 -8.30
CA PHE A 119 -7.19 8.54 -7.09
C PHE A 119 -6.24 9.76 -7.21
N CYS A 120 -5.06 9.61 -7.82
CA CYS A 120 -4.07 10.68 -7.94
C CYS A 120 -4.40 11.72 -9.02
N THR A 121 -5.08 11.32 -10.10
CA THR A 121 -5.39 12.21 -11.23
C THR A 121 -6.13 13.49 -10.83
N PRO A 122 -7.15 13.46 -9.95
CA PRO A 122 -7.83 14.65 -9.44
C PRO A 122 -6.90 15.69 -8.81
N TYR A 123 -5.94 15.27 -8.03
CA TYR A 123 -4.98 16.15 -7.37
C TYR A 123 -4.06 16.86 -8.37
N VAL A 124 -3.64 16.13 -9.42
CA VAL A 124 -2.87 16.74 -10.52
C VAL A 124 -3.70 17.79 -11.26
N ILE A 125 -4.97 17.47 -11.61
CA ILE A 125 -5.86 18.43 -12.29
C ILE A 125 -6.02 19.69 -11.44
N THR A 126 -6.29 19.54 -10.14
CA THR A 126 -6.47 20.64 -9.19
C THR A 126 -5.21 21.50 -9.06
N SER A 127 -4.02 20.92 -9.19
CA SER A 127 -2.74 21.62 -9.13
C SER A 127 -2.39 22.34 -10.44
N VAL A 128 -2.66 21.71 -11.60
CA VAL A 128 -2.27 22.22 -12.93
C VAL A 128 -3.29 23.22 -13.47
N TYR A 129 -4.59 22.98 -13.29
CA TYR A 129 -5.65 23.78 -13.88
C TYR A 129 -5.59 25.29 -13.54
N PRO A 130 -5.32 25.71 -12.29
CA PRO A 130 -5.18 27.14 -11.97
C PRO A 130 -4.02 27.80 -12.75
N LYS A 131 -2.91 27.08 -12.93
CA LYS A 131 -1.76 27.59 -13.71
C LYS A 131 -2.09 27.75 -15.18
N VAL A 132 -2.81 26.79 -15.77
CA VAL A 132 -3.29 26.91 -17.17
C VAL A 132 -4.25 28.06 -17.29
N ARG A 133 -5.17 28.25 -16.34
CA ARG A 133 -6.16 29.33 -16.35
C ARG A 133 -5.54 30.75 -16.22
N SER A 134 -4.37 30.87 -15.58
CA SER A 134 -3.66 32.13 -15.40
C SER A 134 -2.87 32.57 -16.63
N LEU A 135 -2.74 31.72 -17.65
CA LEU A 135 -2.06 32.07 -18.91
C LEU A 135 -2.95 32.94 -19.79
N ASP A 136 -2.32 33.82 -20.58
CA ASP A 136 -3.03 34.56 -21.63
C ASP A 136 -3.61 33.55 -22.66
N PRO A 137 -4.92 33.60 -22.94
CA PRO A 137 -5.58 32.72 -23.90
C PRO A 137 -4.97 32.74 -25.30
N ASN A 138 -4.33 33.88 -25.69
CA ASN A 138 -3.78 34.10 -27.03
C ASN A 138 -2.36 33.58 -27.20
N LEU A 139 -1.68 33.11 -26.13
CA LEU A 139 -0.30 32.62 -26.21
C LEU A 139 -0.09 31.51 -27.24
N ALA A 140 -1.04 30.58 -27.35
CA ALA A 140 -0.95 29.51 -28.33
C ALA A 140 -1.12 30.05 -29.76
N ASN A 141 -2.06 31.00 -29.97
CA ASN A 141 -2.29 31.63 -31.27
C ASN A 141 -1.09 32.46 -31.70
N ALA A 142 -0.54 33.28 -30.80
CA ALA A 142 0.67 34.08 -31.09
C ALA A 142 1.87 33.18 -31.46
N ALA A 143 2.03 32.02 -30.85
CA ALA A 143 3.06 31.07 -31.24
C ALA A 143 2.81 30.50 -32.65
N MET A 144 1.56 30.22 -33.00
CA MET A 144 1.17 29.73 -34.33
C MET A 144 1.33 30.78 -35.40
N ASP A 145 1.04 32.03 -35.10
CA ASP A 145 1.27 33.17 -36.00
C ASP A 145 2.76 33.35 -36.35
N LEU A 146 3.65 32.95 -35.43
CA LEU A 146 5.10 32.88 -35.65
C LEU A 146 5.57 31.59 -36.34
N GLY A 147 4.64 30.78 -36.89
CA GLY A 147 4.93 29.56 -37.65
C GLY A 147 5.07 28.29 -36.81
N ALA A 148 4.72 28.29 -35.53
CA ALA A 148 4.70 27.08 -34.74
C ALA A 148 3.49 26.21 -35.11
N THR A 149 3.69 24.89 -35.18
CA THR A 149 2.54 23.96 -35.22
C THR A 149 1.80 23.92 -33.89
N PRO A 150 0.51 23.51 -33.85
CA PRO A 150 -0.24 23.39 -32.59
C PRO A 150 0.48 22.54 -31.54
N TYR A 151 1.14 21.47 -31.95
CA TYR A 151 1.95 20.63 -31.08
C TYR A 151 3.19 21.35 -30.53
N GLN A 152 3.83 22.17 -31.36
CA GLN A 152 4.96 23.00 -30.93
C GLN A 152 4.52 24.13 -29.98
N ALA A 153 3.40 24.79 -30.25
CA ALA A 153 2.83 25.78 -29.34
C ALA A 153 2.52 25.15 -27.97
N LEU A 154 1.92 23.94 -27.94
CA LEU A 154 1.66 23.21 -26.72
C LEU A 154 2.96 22.86 -25.98
N THR A 155 3.89 22.18 -26.64
CA THR A 155 5.06 21.57 -25.98
C THR A 155 6.20 22.55 -25.69
N LYS A 156 6.36 23.59 -26.51
CA LYS A 156 7.45 24.59 -26.40
C LYS A 156 7.03 25.87 -25.68
N VAL A 157 5.72 26.17 -25.62
CA VAL A 157 5.22 27.43 -24.99
C VAL A 157 4.34 27.09 -23.77
N ILE A 158 3.22 26.42 -23.94
CA ILE A 158 2.24 26.21 -22.87
C ILE A 158 2.81 25.33 -21.74
N VAL A 159 3.29 24.12 -22.07
CA VAL A 159 3.80 23.17 -21.05
C VAL A 159 4.96 23.74 -20.22
N PRO A 160 5.97 24.40 -20.81
CA PRO A 160 7.02 25.04 -20.02
C PRO A 160 6.53 26.15 -19.09
N MET A 161 5.48 26.90 -19.46
CA MET A 161 4.92 27.98 -18.64
C MET A 161 4.15 27.43 -17.41
N ILE A 162 3.54 26.25 -17.53
CA ILE A 162 2.80 25.61 -16.42
C ILE A 162 3.62 24.56 -15.68
N LYS A 163 4.92 24.42 -15.95
CA LYS A 163 5.80 23.38 -15.39
C LYS A 163 5.77 23.31 -13.85
N GLU A 164 5.64 24.46 -13.18
CA GLU A 164 5.56 24.50 -11.70
C GLU A 164 4.30 23.82 -11.18
N GLY A 165 3.14 24.05 -11.86
CA GLY A 165 1.90 23.37 -11.54
C GLY A 165 1.96 21.87 -11.82
N ILE A 166 2.59 21.47 -12.93
CA ILE A 166 2.82 20.06 -13.27
C ILE A 166 3.69 19.39 -12.22
N PHE A 167 4.79 20.04 -11.82
CA PHE A 167 5.70 19.50 -10.82
C PHE A 167 5.03 19.39 -9.44
N ALA A 168 4.29 20.41 -9.02
CA ALA A 168 3.54 20.38 -7.77
C ALA A 168 2.48 19.28 -7.78
N GLY A 169 1.73 19.11 -8.88
CA GLY A 169 0.76 18.02 -9.04
C GLY A 169 1.42 16.63 -9.01
N ALA A 170 2.58 16.49 -9.64
CA ALA A 170 3.34 15.24 -9.62
C ALA A 170 3.84 14.90 -8.21
N LEU A 171 4.32 15.87 -7.45
CA LEU A 171 4.74 15.66 -6.05
C LEU A 171 3.57 15.23 -5.17
N LEU A 172 2.41 15.90 -5.31
CA LEU A 172 1.20 15.51 -4.59
C LEU A 172 0.78 14.08 -4.95
N ALA A 173 0.71 13.75 -6.24
CA ALA A 173 0.37 12.40 -6.69
C ALA A 173 1.33 11.34 -6.15
N PHE A 174 2.64 11.62 -6.15
CA PHE A 174 3.64 10.71 -5.59
C PHE A 174 3.44 10.49 -4.09
N THR A 175 3.27 11.56 -3.34
CA THR A 175 3.09 11.47 -1.87
C THR A 175 1.83 10.69 -1.54
N MET A 176 0.69 11.04 -2.17
CA MET A 176 -0.59 10.38 -1.95
C MET A 176 -0.56 8.89 -2.32
N SER A 177 0.17 8.54 -3.39
CA SER A 177 0.28 7.13 -3.81
C SER A 177 1.27 6.33 -2.96
N PHE A 178 2.34 6.96 -2.44
CA PHE A 178 3.41 6.26 -1.74
C PHE A 178 3.00 5.81 -0.33
N ASP A 179 2.27 6.63 0.40
CA ASP A 179 1.84 6.38 1.78
C ASP A 179 0.40 5.85 1.90
N ASP A 180 -0.29 5.65 0.77
CA ASP A 180 -1.65 5.12 0.80
C ASP A 180 -1.72 3.72 1.44
N PHE A 181 -2.61 3.61 2.41
CA PHE A 181 -2.96 2.36 3.06
C PHE A 181 -4.36 1.89 2.65
N VAL A 182 -5.33 2.79 2.70
CA VAL A 182 -6.76 2.43 2.64
C VAL A 182 -7.13 1.86 1.27
N ILE A 183 -6.82 2.58 0.21
CA ILE A 183 -7.13 2.13 -1.15
C ILE A 183 -6.35 0.85 -1.46
N SER A 184 -5.05 0.86 -1.18
CA SER A 184 -4.18 -0.29 -1.38
C SER A 184 -4.71 -1.55 -0.69
N TYR A 185 -5.18 -1.44 0.55
CA TYR A 185 -5.69 -2.58 1.32
C TYR A 185 -6.87 -3.28 0.65
N PHE A 186 -7.81 -2.53 0.08
CA PHE A 186 -9.02 -3.07 -0.54
C PHE A 186 -8.83 -3.56 -1.98
N VAL A 187 -7.83 -3.02 -2.72
CA VAL A 187 -7.65 -3.33 -4.15
C VAL A 187 -6.42 -4.18 -4.46
N SER A 188 -5.55 -4.44 -3.49
CA SER A 188 -4.27 -5.14 -3.72
C SER A 188 -4.42 -6.64 -3.97
N GLY A 189 -5.47 -7.27 -3.45
CA GLY A 189 -5.66 -8.72 -3.54
C GLY A 189 -4.56 -9.51 -2.81
N ASN A 190 -4.58 -10.81 -3.01
CA ASN A 190 -3.70 -11.73 -2.30
C ASN A 190 -2.25 -11.66 -2.78
N GLY A 191 -1.32 -11.47 -1.84
CA GLY A 191 0.12 -11.55 -2.09
C GLY A 191 0.78 -10.27 -2.59
N VAL A 192 0.01 -9.21 -2.86
CA VAL A 192 0.55 -7.90 -3.23
C VAL A 192 0.33 -6.94 -2.07
N LYS A 193 1.40 -6.54 -1.41
CA LYS A 193 1.34 -5.59 -0.29
C LYS A 193 2.25 -4.40 -0.58
N ASN A 194 1.78 -3.20 -0.29
CA ASN A 194 2.64 -2.02 -0.24
C ASN A 194 3.24 -1.88 1.18
N ILE A 195 4.16 -0.93 1.34
CA ILE A 195 4.85 -0.72 2.62
C ILE A 195 3.89 -0.31 3.73
N SER A 196 2.84 0.47 3.41
CA SER A 196 1.84 0.94 4.37
C SER A 196 1.03 -0.22 4.96
N ILE A 197 0.64 -1.21 4.12
CA ILE A 197 -0.03 -2.45 4.58
C ILE A 197 0.90 -3.26 5.49
N VAL A 198 2.18 -3.42 5.12
CA VAL A 198 3.14 -4.18 5.93
C VAL A 198 3.40 -3.48 7.25
N VAL A 199 3.66 -2.17 7.25
CA VAL A 199 3.85 -1.38 8.48
C VAL A 199 2.62 -1.48 9.37
N TYR A 200 1.42 -1.33 8.82
CA TYR A 200 0.19 -1.46 9.57
C TYR A 200 0.05 -2.83 10.25
N ASN A 201 0.33 -3.91 9.53
CA ASN A 201 0.31 -5.25 10.11
C ASN A 201 1.39 -5.46 11.20
N MET A 202 2.53 -4.77 11.06
CA MET A 202 3.62 -4.83 12.05
C MET A 202 3.34 -4.00 13.31
N THR A 203 2.56 -2.89 13.22
CA THR A 203 2.24 -2.04 14.37
C THR A 203 1.42 -2.76 15.44
N LYS A 204 0.71 -3.82 15.07
CA LYS A 204 -0.02 -4.68 16.00
C LYS A 204 0.88 -5.50 16.91
N ARG A 205 2.17 -5.58 16.58
CA ARG A 205 3.20 -6.30 17.36
C ARG A 205 4.26 -5.33 17.82
N ILE A 206 4.82 -5.58 19.01
CA ILE A 206 6.03 -4.89 19.45
C ILE A 206 7.18 -5.38 18.57
N ASN A 207 7.36 -4.72 17.42
CA ASN A 207 8.40 -5.06 16.47
C ASN A 207 9.30 -3.84 16.21
N PRO A 208 10.48 -3.78 16.82
CA PRO A 208 11.41 -2.65 16.64
C PRO A 208 11.93 -2.48 15.22
N THR A 209 11.72 -3.45 14.33
CA THR A 209 12.05 -3.32 12.91
C THR A 209 11.27 -2.18 12.25
N ILE A 210 10.06 -1.85 12.77
CA ILE A 210 9.30 -0.67 12.34
C ILE A 210 10.07 0.62 12.63
N ASN A 211 10.69 0.71 13.81
CA ASN A 211 11.48 1.88 14.18
C ASN A 211 12.69 2.05 13.25
N ALA A 212 13.35 0.93 12.89
CA ALA A 212 14.45 0.93 11.93
C ALA A 212 13.97 1.36 10.52
N LEU A 213 12.84 0.84 10.06
CA LEU A 213 12.23 1.22 8.78
C LEU A 213 11.88 2.71 8.76
N SER A 214 11.15 3.19 9.78
CA SER A 214 10.79 4.61 9.90
C SER A 214 12.03 5.51 9.92
N THR A 215 13.08 5.10 10.62
CA THR A 215 14.34 5.84 10.67
C THR A 215 14.99 5.94 9.30
N ILE A 216 15.04 4.85 8.53
CA ILE A 216 15.57 4.87 7.16
C ILE A 216 14.76 5.82 6.28
N VAL A 217 13.43 5.74 6.32
CA VAL A 217 12.55 6.62 5.53
C VAL A 217 12.80 8.08 5.88
N ILE A 218 12.86 8.43 7.17
CA ILE A 218 13.13 9.81 7.63
C ILE A 218 14.50 10.28 7.15
N VAL A 219 15.54 9.46 7.31
CA VAL A 219 16.90 9.80 6.87
C VAL A 219 16.95 10.03 5.37
N VAL A 220 16.30 9.17 4.57
CA VAL A 220 16.22 9.33 3.11
C VAL A 220 15.52 10.65 2.76
N ILE A 221 14.37 10.96 3.38
CA ILE A 221 13.64 12.22 3.15
C ILE A 221 14.53 13.42 3.49
N VAL A 222 15.20 13.41 4.65
CA VAL A 222 16.09 14.49 5.07
C VAL A 222 17.24 14.66 4.08
N LEU A 223 17.87 13.58 3.63
CA LEU A 223 18.94 13.62 2.65
C LEU A 223 18.47 14.17 1.31
N VAL A 224 17.29 13.78 0.83
CA VAL A 224 16.69 14.31 -0.41
C VAL A 224 16.41 15.80 -0.27
N LEU A 225 15.86 16.25 0.86
CA LEU A 225 15.59 17.67 1.11
C LEU A 225 16.90 18.48 1.21
N LEU A 226 17.92 17.97 1.88
CA LEU A 226 19.23 18.61 1.96
C LEU A 226 19.88 18.70 0.57
N PHE A 227 19.81 17.63 -0.21
CA PHE A 227 20.29 17.63 -1.61
C PHE A 227 19.55 18.66 -2.45
N ALA A 228 18.23 18.69 -2.40
CA ALA A 228 17.39 19.61 -3.16
C ALA A 228 17.67 21.09 -2.77
N ASN A 229 17.81 21.38 -1.46
CA ASN A 229 17.94 22.74 -0.97
C ASN A 229 19.39 23.27 -0.97
N LEU A 230 20.38 22.43 -0.74
CA LEU A 230 21.77 22.86 -0.57
C LEU A 230 22.65 22.61 -1.80
N ILE A 231 22.42 21.50 -2.48
CA ILE A 231 23.30 21.04 -3.57
C ILE A 231 22.73 21.44 -4.93
N MET A 232 21.44 21.30 -5.16
CA MET A 232 20.81 21.62 -6.43
C MET A 232 20.95 23.09 -6.85
N PRO A 233 20.75 24.10 -5.97
CA PRO A 233 21.00 25.49 -6.30
C PRO A 233 22.48 25.78 -6.63
N LYS A 234 23.42 25.15 -5.93
CA LYS A 234 24.86 25.30 -6.22
C LYS A 234 25.24 24.65 -7.55
N LEU A 235 24.69 23.50 -7.87
CA LEU A 235 24.84 22.88 -9.19
C LEU A 235 24.23 23.72 -10.30
N GLN A 236 23.06 24.32 -10.09
CA GLN A 236 22.46 25.24 -11.05
C GLN A 236 23.26 26.53 -11.22
N ALA A 237 23.81 27.09 -10.15
CA ALA A 237 24.66 28.28 -10.20
C ALA A 237 26.03 28.00 -10.88
N SER A 238 26.59 26.81 -10.72
CA SER A 238 27.84 26.40 -11.37
C SER A 238 27.68 25.89 -12.79
N THR A 239 26.47 25.51 -13.22
CA THR A 239 26.18 24.87 -14.50
C THR A 239 25.47 25.82 -15.49
N VAL A 240 25.80 27.14 -15.46
CA VAL A 240 25.45 28.03 -16.56
C VAL A 240 26.26 27.74 -17.85
N LYS A 241 27.22 26.82 -17.81
CA LYS A 241 27.69 26.13 -19.01
C LYS A 241 26.69 25.04 -19.38
N LYS A 242 25.89 25.33 -20.44
CA LYS A 242 24.92 24.44 -21.07
C LYS A 242 25.50 23.00 -21.16
N MET A 243 24.98 22.11 -20.35
CA MET A 243 25.26 20.69 -20.50
C MET A 243 24.72 20.23 -21.86
N ASP A 244 25.59 19.64 -22.69
CA ASP A 244 25.26 19.12 -24.03
C ASP A 244 23.96 18.27 -23.93
N PRO A 245 22.97 18.53 -24.79
CA PRO A 245 21.71 17.78 -24.81
C PRO A 245 21.91 16.26 -24.88
N LYS A 246 23.02 15.78 -25.51
CA LYS A 246 23.39 14.36 -25.54
C LYS A 246 23.78 13.85 -24.14
N LYS A 247 24.57 14.60 -23.36
CA LYS A 247 24.96 14.22 -22.00
C LYS A 247 23.76 14.18 -21.07
N ARG A 248 22.80 15.10 -21.20
CA ARG A 248 21.56 15.12 -20.43
C ARG A 248 20.67 13.91 -20.71
N ARG A 249 20.58 13.48 -21.99
CA ARG A 249 19.87 12.23 -22.36
C ARG A 249 20.59 11.00 -21.80
N ILE A 250 21.91 10.96 -21.84
CA ILE A 250 22.70 9.84 -21.30
C ILE A 250 22.51 9.71 -19.78
N VAL A 251 22.56 10.80 -19.03
CA VAL A 251 22.30 10.81 -17.57
C VAL A 251 20.87 10.36 -17.26
N ALA A 252 19.87 10.84 -18.00
CA ALA A 252 18.49 10.41 -17.84
C ALA A 252 18.28 8.93 -18.17
N VAL A 253 18.95 8.42 -19.20
CA VAL A 253 18.91 6.98 -19.58
C VAL A 253 19.65 6.13 -18.54
N ILE A 254 20.79 6.58 -18.02
CA ILE A 254 21.55 5.86 -16.97
C ILE A 254 20.76 5.82 -15.66
N THR A 255 20.11 6.92 -15.25
CA THR A 255 19.24 6.93 -14.05
C THR A 255 18.01 6.05 -14.26
N ALA A 256 17.35 6.10 -15.41
CA ALA A 256 16.24 5.20 -15.73
C ALA A 256 16.69 3.74 -15.79
N ALA A 257 17.83 3.44 -16.40
CA ALA A 257 18.40 2.10 -16.47
C ALA A 257 18.84 1.58 -15.09
N ALA A 258 19.41 2.43 -14.23
CA ALA A 258 19.75 2.07 -12.86
C ALA A 258 18.49 1.76 -12.03
N VAL A 259 17.43 2.54 -12.17
CA VAL A 259 16.12 2.26 -11.57
C VAL A 259 15.56 0.92 -12.09
N VAL A 260 15.59 0.70 -13.41
CA VAL A 260 15.12 -0.55 -14.05
C VAL A 260 15.98 -1.75 -13.62
N LEU A 261 17.30 -1.61 -13.49
CA LEU A 261 18.20 -2.69 -13.05
C LEU A 261 18.01 -3.02 -11.56
N VAL A 262 17.82 -2.02 -10.71
CA VAL A 262 17.46 -2.24 -9.30
C VAL A 262 16.10 -2.91 -9.20
N LEU A 263 15.14 -2.53 -10.05
CA LEU A 263 13.80 -3.10 -10.11
C LEU A 263 13.79 -4.49 -10.79
N GLY A 264 14.63 -4.73 -11.81
CA GLY A 264 14.65 -5.97 -12.57
C GLY A 264 15.29 -7.17 -11.84
N LYS A 265 16.20 -6.95 -10.90
CA LYS A 265 16.75 -8.04 -10.05
C LYS A 265 15.71 -8.69 -9.14
N TRP A 266 14.58 -8.04 -8.92
CA TRP A 266 13.56 -8.47 -7.98
C TRP A 266 12.40 -9.25 -8.60
N THR A 267 12.22 -9.17 -9.93
CA THR A 267 11.14 -9.87 -10.64
C THR A 267 11.44 -11.36 -10.86
N ILE A 268 12.64 -11.85 -10.55
CA ILE A 268 13.07 -13.24 -10.83
C ILE A 268 12.96 -14.15 -9.59
N VAL A 269 12.61 -13.64 -8.43
CA VAL A 269 12.49 -14.47 -7.21
C VAL A 269 11.08 -14.99 -7.06
N SER A 270 10.94 -16.28 -7.42
CA SER A 270 9.96 -17.26 -6.94
C SER A 270 8.54 -17.16 -7.51
N GLN A 271 8.32 -17.91 -8.54
CA GLN A 271 7.08 -18.70 -8.63
C GLN A 271 7.43 -20.15 -8.25
N GLY A 272 7.24 -20.50 -6.99
CA GLY A 272 7.09 -21.91 -6.61
C GLY A 272 5.82 -22.44 -7.30
N ASN A 273 5.85 -23.68 -7.77
CA ASN A 273 4.76 -24.28 -8.56
C ASN A 273 3.43 -24.43 -7.79
N HIS A 274 3.43 -24.22 -6.46
CA HIS A 274 2.24 -24.30 -5.61
C HIS A 274 2.23 -23.11 -4.63
N VAL A 275 1.17 -22.33 -4.66
CA VAL A 275 0.95 -21.21 -3.75
C VAL A 275 -0.16 -21.58 -2.77
N LEU A 276 0.11 -21.52 -1.48
CA LEU A 276 -0.86 -21.69 -0.40
C LEU A 276 -1.22 -20.35 0.19
N ARG A 277 -2.48 -19.96 0.14
CA ARG A 277 -2.99 -18.68 0.65
C ARG A 277 -3.65 -18.89 2.01
N VAL A 278 -3.05 -18.30 3.04
CA VAL A 278 -3.51 -18.39 4.43
C VAL A 278 -3.93 -17.01 4.91
N TYR A 279 -5.17 -16.90 5.40
CA TYR A 279 -5.72 -15.66 5.94
C TYR A 279 -6.09 -15.88 7.41
N ASN A 280 -5.34 -15.27 8.31
CA ASN A 280 -5.40 -15.51 9.74
C ASN A 280 -5.68 -14.22 10.51
N ALA A 281 -6.22 -14.34 11.71
CA ALA A 281 -6.22 -13.25 12.66
C ALA A 281 -4.78 -12.87 13.05
N GLY A 282 -4.54 -11.60 13.34
CA GLY A 282 -3.21 -11.12 13.74
C GLY A 282 -2.69 -11.89 14.97
N GLU A 283 -1.37 -12.17 14.99
CA GLU A 283 -0.63 -12.75 16.14
C GLU A 283 -0.93 -14.21 16.53
N TYR A 284 -1.70 -14.94 15.75
CA TYR A 284 -2.02 -16.35 16.04
C TYR A 284 -1.05 -17.37 15.43
N MET A 285 0.08 -16.94 14.86
CA MET A 285 1.04 -17.86 14.24
C MET A 285 2.49 -17.37 14.41
N ASP A 286 3.40 -18.29 14.74
CA ASP A 286 4.83 -18.08 14.62
C ASP A 286 5.24 -18.14 13.14
N LEU A 287 5.66 -16.99 12.58
CA LEU A 287 6.01 -16.87 11.17
C LEU A 287 7.21 -17.75 10.77
N SER A 288 8.06 -18.18 11.73
CA SER A 288 9.16 -19.10 11.42
C SER A 288 8.66 -20.49 10.97
N LEU A 289 7.42 -20.82 11.30
CA LEU A 289 6.78 -22.07 10.85
C LEU A 289 6.45 -22.04 9.37
N LEU A 290 6.17 -20.85 8.81
CA LEU A 290 5.90 -20.69 7.38
C LEU A 290 7.13 -21.03 6.56
N ASP A 291 8.31 -20.54 6.95
CA ASP A 291 9.58 -20.83 6.27
C ASP A 291 9.92 -22.32 6.30
N LYS A 292 9.62 -23.00 7.43
CA LYS A 292 9.80 -24.44 7.55
C LYS A 292 8.83 -25.21 6.66
N PHE A 293 7.58 -24.78 6.62
CA PHE A 293 6.54 -25.39 5.80
C PHE A 293 6.87 -25.26 4.31
N GLU A 294 7.24 -24.06 3.86
CA GLU A 294 7.64 -23.80 2.47
C GLU A 294 8.78 -24.72 2.03
N LYS A 295 9.82 -24.86 2.86
CA LYS A 295 10.95 -25.74 2.58
C LYS A 295 10.56 -27.23 2.56
N GLN A 296 9.69 -27.64 3.47
CA GLN A 296 9.27 -29.03 3.60
C GLN A 296 8.37 -29.49 2.44
N TYR A 297 7.47 -28.61 1.99
CA TYR A 297 6.46 -28.94 0.98
C TYR A 297 6.75 -28.35 -0.40
N ASN A 298 7.88 -27.65 -0.58
CA ASN A 298 8.28 -26.98 -1.81
C ASN A 298 7.16 -26.11 -2.41
N CYS A 299 6.55 -25.28 -1.56
CA CYS A 299 5.47 -24.37 -1.91
C CYS A 299 5.81 -22.94 -1.45
N THR A 300 5.04 -21.96 -1.90
CA THR A 300 5.10 -20.59 -1.41
C THR A 300 3.85 -20.30 -0.59
N VAL A 301 4.01 -19.85 0.67
CA VAL A 301 2.88 -19.49 1.52
C VAL A 301 2.65 -17.98 1.45
N VAL A 302 1.49 -17.58 0.93
CA VAL A 302 1.01 -16.20 1.00
C VAL A 302 0.21 -16.06 2.28
N TYR A 303 0.85 -15.50 3.31
CA TYR A 303 0.24 -15.32 4.61
C TYR A 303 -0.28 -13.89 4.77
N GLU A 304 -1.56 -13.76 5.00
CA GLU A 304 -2.23 -12.48 5.25
C GLU A 304 -2.89 -12.47 6.63
N THR A 305 -3.05 -11.28 7.18
CA THR A 305 -3.74 -11.10 8.46
C THR A 305 -4.91 -10.14 8.32
N PHE A 306 -5.98 -10.41 9.05
CA PHE A 306 -7.12 -9.52 9.18
C PHE A 306 -7.25 -8.98 10.61
N GLU A 307 -7.93 -7.84 10.73
CA GLU A 307 -8.18 -7.19 12.02
C GLU A 307 -9.47 -7.63 12.67
N SER A 308 -10.49 -7.78 11.82
CA SER A 308 -11.80 -8.23 12.25
C SER A 308 -12.33 -9.25 11.27
N ASN A 309 -13.20 -10.12 11.78
CA ASN A 309 -13.89 -11.11 10.95
C ASN A 309 -14.75 -10.44 9.87
N GLU A 310 -15.28 -9.24 10.13
CA GLU A 310 -16.07 -8.47 9.18
C GLU A 310 -15.23 -7.98 7.98
N MET A 311 -14.00 -7.53 8.23
CA MET A 311 -13.07 -7.16 7.16
C MET A 311 -12.67 -8.38 6.33
N MET A 312 -12.39 -9.51 6.98
CA MET A 312 -12.10 -10.78 6.30
C MET A 312 -13.30 -11.18 5.42
N TYR A 313 -14.51 -11.16 5.98
CA TYR A 313 -15.73 -11.48 5.26
C TYR A 313 -15.96 -10.56 4.04
N THR A 314 -15.71 -9.25 4.20
CA THR A 314 -15.86 -8.29 3.10
C THR A 314 -14.95 -8.63 1.91
N LYS A 315 -13.71 -9.07 2.18
CA LYS A 315 -12.80 -9.53 1.14
C LYS A 315 -13.31 -10.81 0.44
N LEU A 316 -13.77 -11.80 1.20
CA LEU A 316 -14.38 -13.02 0.64
C LEU A 316 -15.59 -12.70 -0.23
N ALA A 317 -16.52 -11.89 0.29
CA ALA A 317 -17.72 -11.47 -0.42
C ALA A 317 -17.40 -10.68 -1.72
N SER A 318 -16.23 -10.04 -1.79
CA SER A 318 -15.75 -9.37 -2.99
C SER A 318 -15.06 -10.31 -4.00
N GLY A 319 -15.12 -11.64 -3.76
CA GLY A 319 -14.61 -12.66 -4.67
C GLY A 319 -13.14 -13.06 -4.47
N GLU A 320 -12.50 -12.64 -3.35
CA GLU A 320 -11.18 -13.16 -3.02
C GLU A 320 -11.25 -14.59 -2.50
N THR A 321 -10.27 -15.41 -2.87
CA THR A 321 -10.20 -16.81 -2.49
C THR A 321 -8.97 -17.10 -1.66
N TYR A 322 -9.12 -17.93 -0.65
CA TYR A 322 -8.07 -18.39 0.25
C TYR A 322 -8.15 -19.91 0.40
N ASP A 323 -7.00 -20.54 0.62
CA ASP A 323 -6.94 -21.99 0.84
C ASP A 323 -7.18 -22.32 2.31
N VAL A 324 -6.77 -21.44 3.22
CA VAL A 324 -6.96 -21.61 4.67
C VAL A 324 -7.41 -20.27 5.27
N LEU A 325 -8.52 -20.32 6.03
CA LEU A 325 -9.07 -19.22 6.82
C LEU A 325 -9.04 -19.57 8.30
N VAL A 326 -8.72 -18.58 9.15
CA VAL A 326 -8.69 -18.78 10.62
C VAL A 326 -9.56 -17.72 11.30
N PRO A 327 -10.89 -17.75 11.11
CA PRO A 327 -11.84 -16.85 11.75
C PRO A 327 -12.29 -17.35 13.14
N SER A 328 -13.07 -16.51 13.82
CA SER A 328 -13.77 -16.90 15.05
C SER A 328 -14.99 -17.79 14.75
N ASP A 329 -15.47 -18.47 15.79
CA ASP A 329 -16.60 -19.41 15.76
C ASP A 329 -17.86 -18.86 15.10
N TYR A 330 -18.36 -17.70 15.49
CA TYR A 330 -19.56 -17.09 14.91
C TYR A 330 -19.40 -16.80 13.41
N MET A 331 -18.18 -16.50 12.98
CA MET A 331 -17.92 -16.27 11.57
C MET A 331 -17.81 -17.59 10.79
N ILE A 332 -17.29 -18.66 11.41
CA ILE A 332 -17.35 -20.01 10.82
C ILE A 332 -18.78 -20.40 10.56
N GLU A 333 -19.68 -20.23 11.53
CA GLU A 333 -21.12 -20.52 11.38
C GLU A 333 -21.72 -19.77 10.17
N ARG A 334 -21.40 -18.49 10.03
CA ARG A 334 -21.84 -17.68 8.92
C ARG A 334 -21.30 -18.17 7.56
N LEU A 335 -20.00 -18.44 7.49
CA LEU A 335 -19.34 -18.92 6.27
C LEU A 335 -19.86 -20.31 5.84
N ILE A 336 -20.25 -21.16 6.77
CA ILE A 336 -20.93 -22.45 6.49
C ILE A 336 -22.31 -22.20 5.88
N LYS A 337 -23.12 -21.33 6.50
CA LYS A 337 -24.47 -20.98 6.03
C LYS A 337 -24.48 -20.36 4.63
N GLU A 338 -23.46 -19.62 4.31
CA GLU A 338 -23.30 -18.94 3.02
C GLU A 338 -22.44 -19.74 2.01
N GLU A 339 -22.12 -21.01 2.32
CA GLU A 339 -21.43 -21.97 1.43
C GLU A 339 -20.01 -21.51 0.97
N TYR A 340 -19.32 -20.71 1.78
CA TYR A 340 -17.93 -20.31 1.51
C TYR A 340 -16.90 -21.40 1.84
N LEU A 341 -17.24 -22.40 2.66
CA LEU A 341 -16.31 -23.40 3.16
C LEU A 341 -16.51 -24.76 2.51
N GLN A 342 -15.40 -25.46 2.28
CA GLN A 342 -15.40 -26.85 1.83
C GLN A 342 -15.34 -27.81 3.02
N ALA A 343 -15.99 -28.95 2.92
CA ALA A 343 -15.91 -29.99 3.94
C ALA A 343 -14.50 -30.57 4.05
N LEU A 344 -14.04 -30.78 5.28
CA LEU A 344 -12.72 -31.34 5.57
C LEU A 344 -12.69 -32.85 5.33
N ASP A 345 -11.63 -33.33 4.69
CA ASP A 345 -11.29 -34.75 4.63
C ASP A 345 -10.36 -35.13 5.80
N TRP A 346 -10.96 -35.55 6.89
CA TRP A 346 -10.25 -35.90 8.10
C TRP A 346 -9.20 -37.04 7.94
N LYS A 347 -9.32 -37.86 6.90
CA LYS A 347 -8.33 -38.88 6.57
C LYS A 347 -6.99 -38.27 6.16
N LYS A 348 -7.03 -37.03 5.61
CA LYS A 348 -5.85 -36.26 5.20
C LYS A 348 -5.27 -35.41 6.33
N ILE A 349 -5.89 -35.39 7.51
CA ILE A 349 -5.46 -34.61 8.67
C ILE A 349 -5.04 -35.54 9.82
N PRO A 350 -3.91 -36.23 9.73
CA PRO A 350 -3.51 -37.25 10.70
C PRO A 350 -3.25 -36.71 12.11
N ASN A 351 -2.96 -35.41 12.23
CA ASN A 351 -2.73 -34.74 13.50
C ASN A 351 -4.02 -34.41 14.27
N SER A 352 -5.19 -34.65 13.68
CA SER A 352 -6.49 -34.45 14.34
C SER A 352 -6.64 -35.19 15.66
N LYS A 353 -5.92 -36.29 15.82
CA LYS A 353 -5.85 -37.05 17.09
C LYS A 353 -5.28 -36.26 18.29
N ASN A 354 -4.61 -35.14 18.02
CA ASN A 354 -4.03 -34.27 19.05
C ASN A 354 -5.02 -33.16 19.51
N LEU A 355 -6.22 -33.06 18.88
CA LEU A 355 -7.24 -32.11 19.28
C LEU A 355 -7.84 -32.51 20.62
N LEU A 356 -7.96 -31.52 21.51
CA LEU A 356 -8.65 -31.73 22.81
C LEU A 356 -10.14 -32.02 22.57
N PRO A 357 -10.71 -33.02 23.28
CA PRO A 357 -12.14 -33.33 23.13
C PRO A 357 -13.06 -32.14 23.41
N GLU A 358 -12.67 -31.29 24.37
CA GLU A 358 -13.46 -30.17 24.86
C GLU A 358 -13.68 -29.08 23.77
N VAL A 359 -12.82 -29.00 22.74
CA VAL A 359 -12.93 -28.00 21.67
C VAL A 359 -13.57 -28.58 20.41
N GLN A 360 -13.85 -29.85 20.37
CA GLN A 360 -14.46 -30.53 19.23
C GLN A 360 -15.99 -30.48 19.30
N ASN A 361 -16.62 -30.68 18.15
CA ASN A 361 -18.07 -30.84 17.99
C ASN A 361 -18.90 -29.73 18.64
N LYS A 362 -18.56 -28.47 18.34
CA LYS A 362 -19.26 -27.30 18.82
C LYS A 362 -20.47 -26.96 17.94
N ASP A 363 -21.43 -26.21 18.50
CA ASP A 363 -22.70 -25.90 17.89
C ASP A 363 -22.57 -25.14 16.56
N TYR A 364 -21.50 -24.37 16.38
CA TYR A 364 -21.24 -23.64 15.13
C TYR A 364 -20.77 -24.54 13.96
N ASP A 365 -20.25 -25.74 14.24
CA ASP A 365 -19.86 -26.74 13.23
C ASP A 365 -20.04 -28.16 13.79
N PRO A 366 -21.26 -28.69 13.86
CA PRO A 366 -21.52 -30.02 14.39
C PRO A 366 -20.75 -31.10 13.62
N GLY A 367 -20.02 -31.94 14.36
CA GLY A 367 -19.17 -32.99 13.80
C GLY A 367 -17.86 -32.50 13.20
N ASN A 368 -17.48 -31.23 13.39
CA ASN A 368 -16.28 -30.61 12.80
C ASN A 368 -16.17 -30.87 11.30
N ARG A 369 -17.26 -30.66 10.58
CA ARG A 369 -17.34 -30.98 9.15
C ARG A 369 -16.53 -29.99 8.28
N TYR A 370 -16.48 -28.74 8.68
CA TYR A 370 -15.88 -27.66 7.90
C TYR A 370 -14.71 -26.99 8.58
N SER A 371 -14.55 -27.16 9.89
CA SER A 371 -13.52 -26.48 10.66
C SER A 371 -12.69 -27.43 11.54
N CYS A 372 -11.43 -27.03 11.75
CA CYS A 372 -10.52 -27.67 12.68
C CYS A 372 -10.17 -26.65 13.79
N PRO A 373 -10.45 -26.94 15.07
CA PRO A 373 -10.08 -26.06 16.17
C PRO A 373 -8.59 -25.74 16.16
N TYR A 374 -8.24 -24.45 16.28
CA TYR A 374 -6.86 -23.96 16.25
C TYR A 374 -6.46 -23.36 17.60
N PHE A 375 -7.17 -22.34 18.05
CA PHE A 375 -7.04 -21.74 19.36
C PHE A 375 -8.39 -21.65 20.06
N TRP A 376 -8.38 -21.71 21.38
CA TRP A 376 -9.51 -21.35 22.20
C TRP A 376 -9.03 -20.51 23.38
N GLY A 377 -9.88 -19.71 23.94
CA GLY A 377 -9.59 -18.88 25.08
C GLY A 377 -10.84 -18.58 25.89
N THR A 378 -10.64 -18.13 27.11
CA THR A 378 -11.71 -17.63 27.97
C THR A 378 -11.70 -16.11 27.99
N VAL A 379 -12.90 -15.52 28.01
CA VAL A 379 -13.07 -14.11 28.29
C VAL A 379 -13.36 -13.97 29.80
N GLY A 380 -12.60 -13.10 30.44
CA GLY A 380 -12.77 -12.81 31.87
C GLY A 380 -12.73 -11.31 32.14
N ILE A 381 -13.32 -10.90 33.25
CA ILE A 381 -13.25 -9.52 33.72
C ILE A 381 -12.09 -9.41 34.69
N LEU A 382 -11.11 -8.56 34.35
CA LEU A 382 -10.06 -8.16 35.27
C LEU A 382 -10.55 -6.96 36.09
N TYR A 383 -10.53 -7.09 37.42
CA TYR A 383 -10.95 -6.03 38.30
C TYR A 383 -9.90 -5.75 39.38
N ASP A 384 -9.86 -4.52 39.88
CA ASP A 384 -9.03 -4.16 41.02
C ASP A 384 -9.75 -4.52 42.34
N LYS A 385 -9.18 -5.47 43.06
CA LYS A 385 -9.70 -5.95 44.36
C LYS A 385 -9.78 -4.86 45.45
N ASN A 386 -9.05 -3.77 45.28
CA ASN A 386 -9.11 -2.64 46.23
C ASN A 386 -10.27 -1.70 45.94
N VAL A 387 -10.90 -1.80 44.75
CA VAL A 387 -11.96 -0.91 44.30
C VAL A 387 -13.30 -1.64 44.22
N VAL A 388 -13.29 -2.89 43.77
CA VAL A 388 -14.51 -3.72 43.57
C VAL A 388 -14.56 -4.78 44.63
N SER A 389 -15.64 -4.79 45.40
CA SER A 389 -15.88 -5.81 46.43
C SER A 389 -16.45 -7.11 45.84
N GLN A 390 -16.36 -8.20 46.59
CA GLN A 390 -16.96 -9.47 46.15
C GLN A 390 -18.49 -9.34 46.02
N GLU A 391 -19.13 -8.54 46.87
CA GLU A 391 -20.58 -8.26 46.82
C GLU A 391 -21.02 -7.55 45.53
N ASP A 392 -20.14 -6.75 44.94
CA ASP A 392 -20.39 -6.09 43.64
C ASP A 392 -20.22 -7.05 42.44
N LEU A 393 -19.45 -8.10 42.61
CA LEU A 393 -19.26 -9.14 41.61
C LEU A 393 -20.39 -10.17 41.54
N ASP A 394 -21.10 -10.33 42.65
CA ASP A 394 -22.20 -11.29 42.81
C ASP A 394 -23.56 -10.69 42.36
N LYS A 395 -23.61 -9.42 41.94
CA LYS A 395 -24.76 -8.73 41.35
C LYS A 395 -24.80 -8.81 39.84
#